data_372a86144ad4af1333c893562f1b67cf
#
_entry.id   372a86144ad4af1333c893562f1b67cf
#
_cell.length_a   1.000
_cell.length_b   1.000
_cell.length_c   1.000
_cell.angle_alpha   90.00
_cell.angle_beta   90.00
_cell.angle_gamma   90.00
#
_symmetry.space_group_name_H-M   'P 1'
#
loop_
_entity.id
_entity.type
_entity.pdbx_description
1 polymer ?
#
loop_
_entity_poly.entity_id
_entity_poly.type
_entity_poly.pdbx_seq_one_letter_code
_entity_poly.pdbx_strand_id
1 'polypeptide(L)'
;MSRGFEPVRLVSGRYCIFAVAFTCAYGQQVANPPTAPTNRGLPAVSGPANSQTNIDKRAFGILPNYRTADASLPYQPITSRQKLAIAGKDSFDWSLPVVAAGYAGLGQLTDQNPSFGQGAKGYANRFVRAYADQVMGNLLTEGAMPVLLHEDPRYFRRGEGKFWNRVGYAASRVLVTRTDSGGSRFNYSELIGNSTSVAISSAYYPGSRNLGSSFQKLTFQIGTDAVANVMKEFWPDVKRKLARLHASN
;
A
#
# COMPACT_ATOMS: atom_id res chain seq x y z
N MET A 1 -45.91 -36.12 -20.06
CA MET A 1 -45.50 -34.83 -19.51
C MET A 1 -44.09 -35.00 -18.95
N SER A 2 -43.10 -34.74 -19.78
CA SER A 2 -41.67 -34.91 -19.47
C SER A 2 -41.08 -33.51 -19.33
N ARG A 3 -40.62 -33.15 -18.14
CA ARG A 3 -39.88 -31.89 -17.90
C ARG A 3 -38.42 -32.13 -18.17
N GLY A 4 -37.89 -31.48 -19.21
CA GLY A 4 -36.47 -31.50 -19.56
C GLY A 4 -35.64 -30.80 -18.52
N PHE A 5 -34.58 -31.49 -18.12
CA PHE A 5 -33.48 -30.93 -17.35
C PHE A 5 -32.54 -30.16 -18.30
N GLU A 6 -32.40 -28.84 -18.12
CA GLU A 6 -31.32 -28.08 -18.78
C GLU A 6 -30.00 -28.23 -18.00
N PRO A 7 -28.91 -28.49 -18.70
CA PRO A 7 -27.62 -28.58 -18.03
C PRO A 7 -27.06 -27.18 -17.73
N VAL A 8 -26.70 -26.98 -16.47
CA VAL A 8 -25.93 -25.80 -15.98
C VAL A 8 -24.60 -25.76 -16.72
N ARG A 9 -24.38 -24.72 -17.53
CA ARG A 9 -23.07 -24.42 -18.13
C ARG A 9 -22.11 -23.97 -17.05
N LEU A 10 -21.15 -24.83 -16.72
CA LEU A 10 -19.96 -24.49 -15.95
C LEU A 10 -19.10 -23.53 -16.79
N VAL A 11 -19.07 -22.25 -16.39
CA VAL A 11 -18.09 -21.28 -16.90
C VAL A 11 -16.77 -21.60 -16.23
N SER A 12 -15.86 -22.26 -16.95
CA SER A 12 -14.50 -22.51 -16.51
C SER A 12 -13.69 -21.21 -16.56
N GLY A 13 -13.71 -20.44 -15.48
CA GLY A 13 -12.79 -19.35 -15.26
C GLY A 13 -11.41 -19.91 -14.91
N ARG A 14 -10.45 -19.81 -15.82
CA ARG A 14 -9.04 -20.07 -15.56
C ARG A 14 -8.51 -18.97 -14.63
N TYR A 15 -8.55 -19.22 -13.33
CA TYR A 15 -7.91 -18.37 -12.34
C TYR A 15 -6.45 -18.82 -12.17
N CYS A 16 -5.51 -17.99 -12.60
CA CYS A 16 -4.12 -18.12 -12.16
C CYS A 16 -4.06 -17.70 -10.70
N ILE A 17 -4.10 -18.68 -9.80
CA ILE A 17 -3.84 -18.48 -8.38
C ILE A 17 -2.32 -18.46 -8.20
N PHE A 18 -1.75 -17.27 -7.98
CA PHE A 18 -0.40 -17.16 -7.44
C PHE A 18 -0.47 -17.48 -5.95
N ALA A 19 -0.24 -18.75 -5.61
CA ALA A 19 -0.03 -19.17 -4.23
C ALA A 19 1.40 -18.81 -3.82
N VAL A 20 1.57 -17.71 -3.08
CA VAL A 20 2.82 -17.40 -2.40
C VAL A 20 2.79 -18.13 -1.06
N ALA A 21 3.50 -19.27 -1.00
CA ALA A 21 3.72 -19.99 0.25
C ALA A 21 4.74 -19.21 1.11
N PHE A 22 4.29 -18.66 2.22
CA PHE A 22 5.14 -18.08 3.25
C PHE A 22 5.48 -19.13 4.29
N THR A 23 6.72 -19.64 4.28
CA THR A 23 7.31 -20.34 5.42
C THR A 23 7.96 -19.32 6.34
N CYS A 24 7.32 -19.00 7.45
CA CYS A 24 7.91 -18.23 8.56
C CYS A 24 8.84 -19.12 9.37
N ALA A 25 10.16 -18.93 9.23
CA ALA A 25 11.13 -19.42 10.19
C ALA A 25 11.27 -18.39 11.33
N TYR A 26 10.68 -18.66 12.49
CA TYR A 26 10.85 -17.90 13.72
C TYR A 26 12.18 -18.31 14.37
N GLY A 27 13.15 -17.41 14.35
CA GLY A 27 14.30 -17.43 15.24
C GLY A 27 14.11 -16.37 16.31
N GLN A 28 13.66 -16.75 17.51
CA GLN A 28 13.65 -15.87 18.67
C GLN A 28 15.05 -15.80 19.27
N GLN A 29 15.68 -14.63 19.19
CA GLN A 29 16.81 -14.28 20.04
C GLN A 29 16.33 -13.24 21.05
N VAL A 30 16.19 -13.68 22.30
CA VAL A 30 15.94 -12.81 23.45
C VAL A 30 17.21 -12.07 23.78
N ALA A 31 17.28 -10.78 23.53
CA ALA A 31 18.36 -9.90 23.98
C ALA A 31 17.87 -9.16 25.23
N ASN A 32 18.66 -9.27 26.31
CA ASN A 32 18.44 -8.56 27.56
C ASN A 32 18.48 -7.04 27.39
N PRO A 33 17.68 -6.27 28.14
CA PRO A 33 17.68 -4.81 28.05
C PRO A 33 18.97 -4.22 28.67
N PRO A 34 19.60 -3.24 28.03
CA PRO A 34 20.70 -2.51 28.65
C PRO A 34 20.17 -1.55 29.71
N THR A 35 20.86 -1.53 30.85
CA THR A 35 20.70 -0.61 31.96
C THR A 35 20.80 0.85 31.53
N ALA A 36 19.90 1.69 32.03
CA ALA A 36 19.81 3.10 31.77
C ALA A 36 21.05 3.87 32.30
N PRO A 37 21.65 4.77 31.53
CA PRO A 37 22.66 5.71 32.07
C PRO A 37 21.96 6.95 32.65
N THR A 38 22.47 7.33 33.80
CA THR A 38 22.12 8.47 34.63
C THR A 38 22.21 9.80 33.88
N ASN A 39 21.18 10.58 34.06
CA ASN A 39 20.93 11.91 33.54
C ASN A 39 22.02 12.91 33.95
N ARG A 40 22.81 13.42 33.01
CA ARG A 40 23.56 14.68 33.13
C ARG A 40 23.01 15.66 32.11
N GLY A 41 22.48 16.77 32.61
CA GLY A 41 21.87 17.81 31.83
C GLY A 41 22.74 18.30 30.66
N LEU A 42 22.15 18.34 29.51
CA LEU A 42 22.66 19.02 28.33
C LEU A 42 21.69 20.16 27.96
N PRO A 43 22.22 21.27 27.44
CA PRO A 43 21.41 22.45 27.14
C PRO A 43 20.35 22.16 26.07
N ALA A 44 19.22 22.81 26.21
CA ALA A 44 18.11 22.75 25.26
C ALA A 44 18.58 23.10 23.83
N VAL A 45 18.63 22.12 22.96
CA VAL A 45 18.78 22.36 21.51
C VAL A 45 17.41 22.71 20.95
N SER A 46 17.21 24.00 20.76
CA SER A 46 16.12 24.59 20.00
C SER A 46 16.28 24.24 18.52
N GLY A 47 15.20 23.72 17.92
CA GLY A 47 14.99 23.68 16.48
C GLY A 47 14.49 22.30 16.00
N PRO A 48 13.44 22.26 15.19
CA PRO A 48 13.06 21.04 14.52
C PRO A 48 14.15 20.72 13.49
N ALA A 49 15.02 19.79 13.82
CA ALA A 49 15.97 19.25 12.85
C ALA A 49 15.18 18.58 11.71
N ASN A 50 15.00 19.33 10.65
CA ASN A 50 14.48 18.86 9.36
C ASN A 50 15.57 18.04 8.64
N SER A 51 16.13 17.05 9.35
CA SER A 51 17.06 16.07 8.78
C SER A 51 16.30 14.93 8.10
N GLN A 52 15.27 15.28 7.32
CA GLN A 52 14.79 14.37 6.30
C GLN A 52 15.88 14.34 5.23
N THR A 53 16.68 13.26 5.22
CA THR A 53 17.46 12.89 4.04
C THR A 53 16.57 13.14 2.81
N ASN A 54 17.17 13.69 1.76
CA ASN A 54 16.52 14.12 0.53
C ASN A 54 15.90 12.91 -0.20
N ILE A 55 14.84 12.35 0.40
CA ILE A 55 14.07 11.27 -0.22
C ILE A 55 13.27 11.89 -1.35
N ASP A 56 13.47 11.38 -2.55
CA ASP A 56 12.72 11.85 -3.71
C ASP A 56 11.22 11.80 -3.43
N LYS A 57 10.53 12.88 -3.68
CA LYS A 57 9.08 12.97 -3.50
C LYS A 57 8.30 11.99 -4.39
N ARG A 58 8.95 11.44 -5.43
CA ARG A 58 8.38 10.48 -6.37
C ARG A 58 9.34 9.35 -6.70
N ALA A 59 8.86 8.12 -6.68
CA ALA A 59 9.56 6.96 -7.23
C ALA A 59 9.18 6.81 -8.71
N PHE A 60 10.17 6.52 -9.56
CA PHE A 60 10.01 6.39 -11.02
C PHE A 60 9.33 7.61 -11.70
N GLY A 61 9.39 8.79 -11.07
CA GLY A 61 8.74 10.00 -11.56
C GLY A 61 7.22 10.03 -11.44
N ILE A 62 6.58 8.91 -11.15
CA ILE A 62 5.12 8.74 -11.13
C ILE A 62 4.62 8.43 -9.72
N LEU A 63 5.18 7.41 -9.07
CA LEU A 63 4.66 6.88 -7.81
C LEU A 63 4.89 7.85 -6.64
N PRO A 64 3.87 8.26 -5.87
CA PRO A 64 4.03 9.09 -4.69
C PRO A 64 4.96 8.43 -3.68
N ASN A 65 5.92 9.19 -3.15
CA ASN A 65 6.91 8.69 -2.20
C ASN A 65 6.94 9.51 -0.90
N TYR A 66 5.85 10.23 -0.61
CA TYR A 66 5.74 11.13 0.54
C TYR A 66 5.80 10.40 1.88
N ARG A 67 5.43 9.12 1.89
CA ARG A 67 5.41 8.26 3.07
C ARG A 67 6.60 7.32 3.20
N THR A 68 7.66 7.49 2.41
CA THR A 68 8.88 6.68 2.58
C THR A 68 9.85 7.34 3.55
N ALA A 69 10.31 6.57 4.51
CA ALA A 69 11.36 6.93 5.46
C ALA A 69 12.53 5.96 5.32
N ASP A 70 13.72 6.36 5.77
CA ASP A 70 14.89 5.48 5.79
C ASP A 70 14.93 4.72 7.13
N ALA A 71 15.01 3.38 7.06
CA ALA A 71 15.05 2.54 8.26
C ALA A 71 16.38 2.64 9.02
N SER A 72 17.45 3.15 8.39
CA SER A 72 18.75 3.37 9.01
C SER A 72 18.78 4.58 9.96
N LEU A 73 17.81 5.49 9.82
CA LEU A 73 17.73 6.69 10.68
C LEU A 73 16.98 6.37 11.98
N PRO A 74 17.32 7.09 13.07
CA PRO A 74 16.58 7.00 14.32
C PRO A 74 15.09 7.25 14.08
N TYR A 75 14.24 6.39 14.66
CA TYR A 75 12.80 6.55 14.53
C TYR A 75 12.33 7.85 15.19
N GLN A 76 11.55 8.62 14.45
CA GLN A 76 10.86 9.80 14.97
C GLN A 76 9.36 9.64 14.70
N PRO A 77 8.51 9.64 15.73
CA PRO A 77 7.08 9.56 15.57
C PRO A 77 6.54 10.78 14.82
N ILE A 78 5.46 10.58 14.07
CA ILE A 78 4.74 11.64 13.40
C ILE A 78 3.39 11.90 14.09
N THR A 79 2.95 13.16 14.03
CA THR A 79 1.69 13.56 14.63
C THR A 79 0.49 13.08 13.81
N SER A 80 -0.69 12.99 14.43
CA SER A 80 -1.93 12.64 13.73
C SER A 80 -2.21 13.59 12.54
N ARG A 81 -1.89 14.89 12.68
CA ARG A 81 -2.02 15.85 11.57
C ARG A 81 -1.10 15.51 10.40
N GLN A 82 0.12 15.05 10.66
CA GLN A 82 1.06 14.61 9.62
C GLN A 82 0.59 13.34 8.92
N LYS A 83 0.02 12.38 9.65
CA LYS A 83 -0.58 11.16 9.06
C LYS A 83 -1.72 11.53 8.10
N LEU A 84 -2.65 12.37 8.54
CA LEU A 84 -3.75 12.87 7.69
C LEU A 84 -3.24 13.66 6.47
N ALA A 85 -2.19 14.46 6.64
CA ALA A 85 -1.58 15.18 5.54
C ALA A 85 -0.91 14.26 4.51
N ILE A 86 -0.29 13.15 4.94
CA ILE A 86 0.24 12.11 4.05
C ILE A 86 -0.90 11.49 3.25
N ALA A 87 -1.93 10.99 3.93
CA ALA A 87 -3.10 10.38 3.28
C ALA A 87 -3.77 11.32 2.28
N GLY A 88 -3.92 12.61 2.61
CA GLY A 88 -4.44 13.62 1.70
C GLY A 88 -3.55 13.81 0.47
N LYS A 89 -2.23 13.92 0.65
CA LYS A 89 -1.30 14.07 -0.48
C LYS A 89 -1.32 12.87 -1.41
N ASP A 90 -1.32 11.65 -0.87
CA ASP A 90 -1.35 10.42 -1.67
C ASP A 90 -2.72 10.25 -2.36
N SER A 91 -3.82 10.62 -1.71
CA SER A 91 -5.18 10.55 -2.27
C SER A 91 -5.44 11.54 -3.42
N PHE A 92 -4.80 12.71 -3.40
CA PHE A 92 -5.00 13.75 -4.41
C PHE A 92 -3.76 14.00 -5.27
N ASP A 93 -2.84 13.03 -5.30
CA ASP A 93 -1.72 13.07 -6.23
C ASP A 93 -2.17 12.83 -7.67
N TRP A 94 -1.55 13.53 -8.63
CA TRP A 94 -1.91 13.41 -10.06
C TRP A 94 -1.72 11.99 -10.62
N SER A 95 -0.90 11.16 -10.00
CA SER A 95 -0.69 9.78 -10.41
C SER A 95 -1.87 8.88 -10.11
N LEU A 96 -2.67 9.20 -9.10
CA LEU A 96 -3.82 8.39 -8.71
C LEU A 96 -4.90 8.32 -9.81
N PRO A 97 -5.32 9.44 -10.44
CA PRO A 97 -6.19 9.39 -11.61
C PRO A 97 -5.62 8.54 -12.76
N VAL A 98 -4.30 8.56 -12.99
CA VAL A 98 -3.67 7.74 -14.05
C VAL A 98 -3.80 6.26 -13.73
N VAL A 99 -3.55 5.87 -12.48
CA VAL A 99 -3.74 4.49 -12.01
C VAL A 99 -5.21 4.07 -12.11
N ALA A 100 -6.13 4.94 -11.70
CA ALA A 100 -7.57 4.69 -11.80
C ALA A 100 -8.03 4.54 -13.27
N ALA A 101 -7.46 5.32 -14.20
CA ALA A 101 -7.70 5.19 -15.63
C ALA A 101 -7.22 3.83 -16.15
N GLY A 102 -6.05 3.35 -15.71
CA GLY A 102 -5.56 2.01 -16.02
C GLY A 102 -6.51 0.91 -15.55
N TYR A 103 -6.98 0.99 -14.31
CA TYR A 103 -7.98 0.03 -13.78
C TYR A 103 -9.30 0.09 -14.53
N ALA A 104 -9.78 1.29 -14.88
CA ALA A 104 -10.99 1.44 -15.69
C ALA A 104 -10.82 0.81 -17.06
N GLY A 105 -9.65 0.98 -17.70
CA GLY A 105 -9.32 0.36 -18.98
C GLY A 105 -9.29 -1.16 -18.90
N LEU A 106 -8.61 -1.73 -17.91
CA LEU A 106 -8.60 -3.17 -17.68
C LEU A 106 -10.02 -3.71 -17.41
N GLY A 107 -10.80 -3.03 -16.57
CA GLY A 107 -12.18 -3.39 -16.29
C GLY A 107 -13.08 -3.31 -17.53
N GLN A 108 -12.80 -2.38 -18.45
CA GLN A 108 -13.48 -2.27 -19.72
C GLN A 108 -13.14 -3.44 -20.67
N LEU A 109 -11.84 -3.78 -20.77
CA LEU A 109 -11.34 -4.87 -21.61
C LEU A 109 -11.82 -6.26 -21.13
N THR A 110 -11.95 -6.44 -19.83
CA THR A 110 -12.38 -7.71 -19.21
C THR A 110 -13.88 -7.79 -18.95
N ASP A 111 -14.64 -6.77 -19.37
CA ASP A 111 -16.07 -6.60 -19.09
C ASP A 111 -16.40 -6.75 -17.59
N GLN A 112 -15.53 -6.23 -16.74
CA GLN A 112 -15.75 -6.22 -15.31
C GLN A 112 -16.93 -5.31 -14.97
N ASN A 113 -17.90 -5.80 -14.19
CA ASN A 113 -19.17 -5.13 -13.93
C ASN A 113 -19.95 -4.80 -15.22
N PRO A 114 -20.54 -5.80 -15.90
CA PRO A 114 -21.23 -5.63 -17.18
C PRO A 114 -22.37 -4.60 -17.13
N SER A 115 -22.96 -4.38 -15.94
CA SER A 115 -24.03 -3.39 -15.70
C SER A 115 -23.59 -1.94 -15.99
N PHE A 116 -22.29 -1.64 -16.06
CA PHE A 116 -21.80 -0.31 -16.43
C PHE A 116 -21.82 -0.08 -17.94
N GLY A 117 -22.00 -1.14 -18.73
CA GLY A 117 -21.97 -1.10 -20.19
C GLY A 117 -20.53 -0.95 -20.73
N GLN A 118 -20.47 -0.79 -22.04
CA GLN A 118 -19.23 -0.57 -22.78
C GLN A 118 -19.15 0.88 -23.33
N GLY A 119 -18.06 1.22 -24.00
CA GLY A 119 -17.82 2.54 -24.58
C GLY A 119 -17.48 3.62 -23.55
N ALA A 120 -17.57 4.87 -23.94
CA ALA A 120 -17.14 6.02 -23.13
C ALA A 120 -17.89 6.14 -21.79
N LYS A 121 -19.20 5.87 -21.79
CA LYS A 121 -20.01 5.93 -20.56
C LYS A 121 -19.64 4.82 -19.58
N GLY A 122 -19.43 3.59 -20.08
CA GLY A 122 -18.98 2.46 -19.24
C GLY A 122 -17.59 2.69 -18.67
N TYR A 123 -16.67 3.22 -19.47
CA TYR A 123 -15.35 3.61 -19.03
C TYR A 123 -15.38 4.69 -17.93
N ALA A 124 -16.13 5.77 -18.15
CA ALA A 124 -16.26 6.85 -17.17
C ALA A 124 -16.82 6.36 -15.82
N ASN A 125 -17.83 5.49 -15.85
CA ASN A 125 -18.37 4.86 -14.64
C ASN A 125 -17.32 4.05 -13.88
N ARG A 126 -16.51 3.25 -14.59
CA ARG A 126 -15.41 2.47 -14.00
C ARG A 126 -14.31 3.38 -13.45
N PHE A 127 -13.96 4.42 -14.20
CA PHE A 127 -12.92 5.39 -13.78
C PHE A 127 -13.29 6.10 -12.48
N VAL A 128 -14.47 6.71 -12.42
CA VAL A 128 -14.90 7.47 -11.23
C VAL A 128 -14.94 6.57 -10.00
N ARG A 129 -15.42 5.34 -10.14
CA ARG A 129 -15.50 4.40 -9.01
C ARG A 129 -14.12 3.88 -8.61
N ALA A 130 -13.26 3.54 -9.57
CA ALA A 130 -11.90 3.12 -9.29
C ALA A 130 -11.10 4.23 -8.59
N TYR A 131 -11.28 5.49 -9.01
CA TYR A 131 -10.66 6.63 -8.35
C TYR A 131 -11.19 6.82 -6.92
N ALA A 132 -12.52 6.75 -6.73
CA ALA A 132 -13.14 6.87 -5.41
C ALA A 132 -12.68 5.75 -4.46
N ASP A 133 -12.57 4.50 -4.96
CA ASP A 133 -12.06 3.36 -4.19
C ASP A 133 -10.64 3.60 -3.69
N GLN A 134 -9.75 4.13 -4.55
CA GLN A 134 -8.38 4.41 -4.17
C GLN A 134 -8.25 5.58 -3.19
N VAL A 135 -8.99 6.67 -3.42
CA VAL A 135 -9.04 7.80 -2.47
C VAL A 135 -9.52 7.33 -1.10
N MET A 136 -10.60 6.54 -1.06
CA MET A 136 -11.15 5.99 0.19
C MET A 136 -10.15 5.06 0.87
N GLY A 137 -9.51 4.18 0.10
CA GLY A 137 -8.46 3.29 0.59
C GLY A 137 -7.34 4.09 1.28
N ASN A 138 -6.73 5.04 0.59
CA ASN A 138 -5.63 5.85 1.13
C ASN A 138 -6.05 6.64 2.39
N LEU A 139 -7.22 7.29 2.37
CA LEU A 139 -7.70 8.05 3.52
C LEU A 139 -7.91 7.17 4.76
N LEU A 140 -8.35 5.93 4.56
CA LEU A 140 -8.55 4.97 5.65
C LEU A 140 -7.23 4.33 6.09
N THR A 141 -6.43 3.77 5.17
CA THR A 141 -5.23 2.98 5.52
C THR A 141 -4.04 3.85 5.93
N GLU A 142 -3.92 5.06 5.40
CA GLU A 142 -2.78 5.96 5.67
C GLU A 142 -3.13 7.10 6.63
N GLY A 143 -4.43 7.40 6.78
CA GLY A 143 -4.93 8.50 7.61
C GLY A 143 -5.69 8.05 8.84
N ALA A 144 -6.97 7.73 8.66
CA ALA A 144 -7.89 7.52 9.78
C ALA A 144 -7.49 6.34 10.68
N MET A 145 -7.21 5.16 10.10
CA MET A 145 -6.86 3.98 10.90
C MET A 145 -5.50 4.12 11.61
N PRO A 146 -4.42 4.62 10.97
CA PRO A 146 -3.17 4.90 11.68
C PRO A 146 -3.29 5.89 12.83
N VAL A 147 -4.17 6.87 12.73
CA VAL A 147 -4.45 7.80 13.84
C VAL A 147 -5.15 7.07 14.98
N LEU A 148 -6.20 6.30 14.70
CA LEU A 148 -7.00 5.59 15.69
C LEU A 148 -6.22 4.47 16.38
N LEU A 149 -5.38 3.77 15.63
CA LEU A 149 -4.66 2.58 16.09
C LEU A 149 -3.23 2.90 16.57
N HIS A 150 -2.80 4.16 16.55
CA HIS A 150 -1.44 4.58 16.90
C HIS A 150 -0.36 3.84 16.08
N GLU A 151 -0.60 3.70 14.78
CA GLU A 151 0.30 3.09 13.80
C GLU A 151 0.93 4.16 12.90
N ASP A 152 2.13 3.88 12.41
CA ASP A 152 2.85 4.77 11.50
C ASP A 152 2.60 4.33 10.05
N PRO A 153 1.94 5.14 9.20
CA PRO A 153 1.63 4.76 7.82
C PRO A 153 2.84 4.78 6.89
N ARG A 154 4.02 5.20 7.38
CA ARG A 154 5.21 5.31 6.56
C ARG A 154 5.81 3.95 6.23
N TYR A 155 6.30 3.83 5.00
CA TYR A 155 7.15 2.73 4.59
C TYR A 155 8.60 3.02 4.99
N PHE A 156 9.20 2.15 5.79
CA PHE A 156 10.60 2.25 6.23
C PHE A 156 11.50 1.43 5.31
N ARG A 157 12.16 2.13 4.38
CA ARG A 157 13.04 1.53 3.40
C ARG A 157 14.27 0.91 4.09
N ARG A 158 14.60 -0.34 3.77
CA ARG A 158 15.78 -1.03 4.29
C ARG A 158 17.08 -0.59 3.58
N GLY A 159 17.03 -0.47 2.26
CA GLY A 159 18.16 0.02 1.43
C GLY A 159 19.32 -0.94 1.26
N GLU A 160 19.50 -1.93 2.11
CA GLU A 160 20.66 -2.82 2.17
C GLU A 160 20.27 -4.30 2.16
N GLY A 161 21.21 -5.15 1.69
CA GLY A 161 21.07 -6.60 1.68
C GLY A 161 20.83 -7.20 0.29
N LYS A 162 20.69 -8.53 0.24
CA LYS A 162 20.46 -9.28 -1.00
C LYS A 162 19.10 -8.92 -1.60
N PHE A 163 19.00 -8.97 -2.94
CA PHE A 163 17.79 -8.62 -3.69
C PHE A 163 16.52 -9.27 -3.13
N TRP A 164 16.48 -10.57 -3.02
CA TRP A 164 15.29 -11.30 -2.56
C TRP A 164 14.93 -11.02 -1.10
N ASN A 165 15.93 -10.77 -0.24
CA ASN A 165 15.67 -10.38 1.15
C ASN A 165 15.01 -9.00 1.24
N ARG A 166 15.39 -8.07 0.35
CA ARG A 166 14.77 -6.75 0.26
C ARG A 166 13.37 -6.83 -0.33
N VAL A 167 13.16 -7.65 -1.36
CA VAL A 167 11.81 -7.88 -1.92
C VAL A 167 10.89 -8.45 -0.85
N GLY A 168 11.30 -9.50 -0.13
CA GLY A 168 10.50 -10.09 0.94
C GLY A 168 10.25 -9.11 2.09
N TYR A 169 11.25 -8.32 2.47
CA TYR A 169 11.09 -7.26 3.47
C TYR A 169 10.05 -6.23 3.01
N ALA A 170 10.19 -5.67 1.81
CA ALA A 170 9.30 -4.63 1.29
C ALA A 170 7.85 -5.13 1.18
N ALA A 171 7.66 -6.33 0.65
CA ALA A 171 6.33 -6.95 0.56
C ALA A 171 5.72 -7.21 1.95
N SER A 172 6.53 -7.68 2.93
CA SER A 172 6.03 -7.94 4.28
C SER A 172 5.58 -6.68 5.04
N ARG A 173 6.05 -5.48 4.63
CA ARG A 173 5.66 -4.21 5.27
C ARG A 173 4.19 -3.84 5.08
N VAL A 174 3.48 -4.47 4.17
CA VAL A 174 2.02 -4.35 4.10
C VAL A 174 1.36 -5.00 5.32
N LEU A 175 1.92 -6.11 5.80
CA LEU A 175 1.39 -6.85 6.97
C LEU A 175 2.01 -6.44 8.30
N VAL A 176 3.16 -5.76 8.28
CA VAL A 176 3.88 -5.36 9.50
C VAL A 176 4.23 -3.88 9.43
N THR A 177 3.72 -3.11 10.37
CA THR A 177 3.96 -1.67 10.50
C THR A 177 4.71 -1.31 11.79
N ARG A 178 5.10 -0.05 11.92
CA ARG A 178 5.61 0.51 13.19
C ARG A 178 4.48 1.14 13.98
N THR A 179 4.60 1.09 15.31
CA THR A 179 3.75 1.87 16.22
C THR A 179 4.33 3.27 16.40
N ASP A 180 3.53 4.20 16.91
CA ASP A 180 3.99 5.54 17.27
C ASP A 180 5.08 5.54 18.36
N SER A 181 5.19 4.45 19.13
CA SER A 181 6.27 4.22 20.08
C SER A 181 7.56 3.64 19.45
N GLY A 182 7.57 3.38 18.14
CA GLY A 182 8.72 2.84 17.39
C GLY A 182 8.81 1.31 17.35
N GLY A 183 7.94 0.59 18.07
CA GLY A 183 7.84 -0.87 18.01
C GLY A 183 7.28 -1.37 16.68
N SER A 184 7.40 -2.67 16.39
CA SER A 184 6.78 -3.30 15.22
C SER A 184 5.60 -4.16 15.64
N ARG A 185 4.50 -4.12 14.88
CA ARG A 185 3.34 -4.97 15.08
C ARG A 185 2.65 -5.30 13.77
N PHE A 186 1.63 -6.17 13.80
CA PHE A 186 0.78 -6.43 12.66
C PHE A 186 0.08 -5.13 12.23
N ASN A 187 -0.04 -4.91 10.92
CA ASN A 187 -0.62 -3.70 10.33
C ASN A 187 -2.15 -3.78 10.32
N TYR A 188 -2.75 -3.47 11.45
CA TYR A 188 -4.21 -3.44 11.57
C TYR A 188 -4.83 -2.31 10.76
N SER A 189 -4.13 -1.18 10.60
CA SER A 189 -4.59 -0.06 9.78
C SER A 189 -4.81 -0.48 8.33
N GLU A 190 -3.90 -1.26 7.76
CA GLU A 190 -4.01 -1.78 6.41
C GLU A 190 -5.21 -2.72 6.25
N LEU A 191 -5.32 -3.70 7.15
CA LEU A 191 -6.38 -4.70 7.06
C LEU A 191 -7.77 -4.08 7.30
N ILE A 192 -7.94 -3.32 8.39
CA ILE A 192 -9.23 -2.72 8.76
C ILE A 192 -9.60 -1.61 7.78
N GLY A 193 -8.63 -0.76 7.39
CA GLY A 193 -8.84 0.32 6.43
C GLY A 193 -9.31 -0.19 5.07
N ASN A 194 -8.59 -1.18 4.52
CA ASN A 194 -8.97 -1.80 3.25
C ASN A 194 -10.30 -2.55 3.33
N SER A 195 -10.55 -3.29 4.41
CA SER A 195 -11.83 -3.98 4.60
C SER A 195 -13.01 -2.99 4.68
N THR A 196 -12.82 -1.88 5.38
CA THR A 196 -13.81 -0.79 5.48
C THR A 196 -14.03 -0.14 4.12
N SER A 197 -12.95 0.16 3.38
CA SER A 197 -13.02 0.70 2.02
C SER A 197 -13.80 -0.22 1.09
N VAL A 198 -13.51 -1.52 1.11
CA VAL A 198 -14.25 -2.52 0.31
C VAL A 198 -15.72 -2.61 0.72
N ALA A 199 -16.04 -2.52 2.00
CA ALA A 199 -17.42 -2.53 2.47
C ALA A 199 -18.20 -1.30 1.96
N ILE A 200 -17.62 -0.11 2.05
CA ILE A 200 -18.18 1.14 1.52
C ILE A 200 -18.32 1.03 -0.01
N SER A 201 -17.26 0.59 -0.70
CA SER A 201 -17.25 0.37 -2.15
C SER A 201 -18.39 -0.55 -2.59
N SER A 202 -18.66 -1.63 -1.86
CA SER A 202 -19.72 -2.57 -2.17
C SER A 202 -21.13 -1.96 -2.16
N ALA A 203 -21.31 -0.81 -1.50
CA ALA A 203 -22.60 -0.12 -1.47
C ALA A 203 -22.96 0.52 -2.83
N TYR A 204 -21.94 0.96 -3.61
CA TYR A 204 -22.17 1.63 -4.89
C TYR A 204 -21.77 0.79 -6.12
N TYR A 205 -21.31 -0.46 -5.95
CA TYR A 205 -21.13 -1.39 -7.07
C TYR A 205 -22.34 -2.33 -7.21
N PRO A 206 -23.12 -2.23 -8.29
CA PRO A 206 -24.21 -3.17 -8.54
C PRO A 206 -23.68 -4.60 -8.72
N GLY A 207 -24.23 -5.55 -7.99
CA GLY A 207 -23.86 -6.97 -8.13
C GLY A 207 -22.58 -7.41 -7.42
N SER A 208 -21.86 -6.51 -6.73
CA SER A 208 -20.60 -6.79 -6.04
C SER A 208 -20.76 -7.09 -4.53
N ARG A 209 -21.96 -7.51 -4.10
CA ARG A 209 -22.27 -7.74 -2.66
C ARG A 209 -21.99 -9.17 -2.19
N ASN A 210 -21.17 -9.93 -2.88
CA ASN A 210 -20.80 -11.26 -2.42
C ASN A 210 -19.42 -11.25 -1.75
N LEU A 211 -19.22 -12.13 -0.79
CA LEU A 211 -17.97 -12.26 -0.03
C LEU A 211 -16.76 -12.56 -0.94
N GLY A 212 -16.97 -13.32 -2.03
CA GLY A 212 -15.91 -13.66 -2.97
C GLY A 212 -15.36 -12.43 -3.70
N SER A 213 -16.23 -11.53 -4.20
CA SER A 213 -15.78 -10.29 -4.85
C SER A 213 -15.11 -9.33 -3.87
N SER A 214 -15.59 -9.26 -2.64
CA SER A 214 -14.98 -8.44 -1.59
C SER A 214 -13.58 -8.94 -1.22
N PHE A 215 -13.43 -10.24 -1.06
CA PHE A 215 -12.13 -10.88 -0.80
C PHE A 215 -11.15 -10.67 -1.97
N GLN A 216 -11.61 -10.80 -3.21
CA GLN A 216 -10.78 -10.53 -4.38
C GLN A 216 -10.30 -9.08 -4.43
N LYS A 217 -11.17 -8.11 -4.17
CA LYS A 217 -10.80 -6.69 -4.09
C LYS A 217 -9.76 -6.44 -3.01
N LEU A 218 -9.98 -6.97 -1.80
CA LEU A 218 -9.06 -6.85 -0.67
C LEU A 218 -7.67 -7.43 -1.00
N THR A 219 -7.64 -8.64 -1.54
CA THR A 219 -6.38 -9.30 -1.92
C THR A 219 -5.63 -8.50 -3.00
N PHE A 220 -6.37 -7.97 -3.97
CA PHE A 220 -5.81 -7.16 -5.02
C PHE A 220 -5.22 -5.85 -4.50
N GLN A 221 -5.89 -5.18 -3.57
CA GLN A 221 -5.43 -3.94 -2.95
C GLN A 221 -4.15 -4.17 -2.14
N ILE A 222 -4.15 -5.17 -1.24
CA ILE A 222 -2.95 -5.57 -0.48
C ILE A 222 -1.78 -5.94 -1.41
N GLY A 223 -2.05 -6.65 -2.51
CA GLY A 223 -1.05 -7.00 -3.51
C GLY A 223 -0.46 -5.78 -4.21
N THR A 224 -1.28 -4.81 -4.55
CA THR A 224 -0.85 -3.53 -5.15
C THR A 224 0.05 -2.74 -4.21
N ASP A 225 -0.30 -2.67 -2.93
CA ASP A 225 0.50 -1.98 -1.91
C ASP A 225 1.86 -2.69 -1.67
N ALA A 226 1.87 -4.03 -1.72
CA ALA A 226 3.12 -4.80 -1.65
C ALA A 226 4.04 -4.49 -2.84
N VAL A 227 3.50 -4.44 -4.06
CA VAL A 227 4.26 -4.06 -5.27
C VAL A 227 4.77 -2.62 -5.16
N ALA A 228 3.94 -1.69 -4.72
CA ALA A 228 4.34 -0.30 -4.51
C ALA A 228 5.48 -0.16 -3.51
N ASN A 229 5.45 -0.93 -2.41
CA ASN A 229 6.55 -0.95 -1.44
C ASN A 229 7.84 -1.52 -2.04
N VAL A 230 7.77 -2.58 -2.84
CA VAL A 230 8.93 -3.12 -3.56
C VAL A 230 9.49 -2.08 -4.52
N MET A 231 8.66 -1.38 -5.28
CA MET A 231 9.11 -0.30 -6.17
C MET A 231 9.81 0.82 -5.39
N LYS A 232 9.23 1.27 -4.27
CA LYS A 232 9.83 2.28 -3.37
C LYS A 232 11.17 1.83 -2.79
N GLU A 233 11.29 0.54 -2.45
CA GLU A 233 12.54 -0.06 -1.93
C GLU A 233 13.69 0.08 -2.93
N PHE A 234 13.46 -0.19 -4.22
CA PHE A 234 14.51 -0.23 -5.23
C PHE A 234 14.69 1.08 -6.01
N TRP A 235 13.78 2.05 -5.88
CA TRP A 235 13.86 3.31 -6.61
C TRP A 235 15.21 4.02 -6.51
N PRO A 236 15.82 4.21 -5.31
CA PRO A 236 17.12 4.89 -5.22
C PRO A 236 18.25 4.13 -5.91
N ASP A 237 18.15 2.79 -6.03
CA ASP A 237 19.16 1.98 -6.72
C ASP A 237 19.06 2.18 -8.23
N VAL A 238 17.84 2.19 -8.76
CA VAL A 238 17.56 2.49 -10.17
C VAL A 238 18.04 3.89 -10.53
N LYS A 239 17.72 4.89 -9.70
CA LYS A 239 18.15 6.28 -9.90
C LYS A 239 19.67 6.40 -9.94
N ARG A 240 20.38 5.77 -8.99
CA ARG A 240 21.85 5.75 -8.96
C ARG A 240 22.45 5.11 -10.22
N LYS A 241 21.86 4.02 -10.69
CA LYS A 241 22.29 3.35 -11.92
C LYS A 241 22.10 4.23 -13.15
N LEU A 242 20.94 4.87 -13.28
CA LEU A 242 20.65 5.79 -14.37
C LEU A 242 21.59 7.00 -14.37
N ALA A 243 21.85 7.60 -13.19
CA ALA A 243 22.77 8.72 -13.07
C ALA A 243 24.19 8.36 -13.51
N ARG A 244 24.68 7.15 -13.18
CA ARG A 244 25.99 6.66 -13.63
C ARG A 244 26.07 6.49 -15.15
N LEU A 245 25.01 5.97 -15.77
CA LEU A 245 24.95 5.81 -17.23
C LEU A 245 24.97 7.15 -17.95
N HIS A 246 24.34 8.20 -17.40
CA HIS A 246 24.39 9.54 -17.99
C HIS A 246 25.72 10.27 -17.79
N ALA A 247 26.47 9.93 -16.74
CA ALA A 247 27.78 10.50 -16.49
C ALA A 247 28.91 9.84 -17.28
N SER A 248 28.66 8.69 -17.92
CA SER A 248 29.62 7.92 -18.73
C SER A 248 29.51 8.19 -20.25
N ASN A 249 28.49 8.97 -20.66
CA ASN A 249 28.33 9.48 -22.03
C ASN A 249 28.68 10.96 -22.11
#